data_ea8eb2ebd7f5f170eaa08051d6e85bfb
#
_entry.id   ea8eb2ebd7f5f170eaa08051d6e85bfb
#
_cell.length_a   1.000
_cell.length_b   1.000
_cell.length_c   1.000
_cell.angle_alpha   90.00
_cell.angle_beta   90.00
_cell.angle_gamma   90.00
#
_symmetry.space_group_name_H-M   'P 1'
#
loop_
_entity.id
_entity.type
_entity.pdbx_description
1 polymer ?
#
loop_
_entity_poly.entity_id
_entity_poly.type
_entity_poly.pdbx_seq_one_letter_code
_entity_poly.pdbx_strand_id
1 'polypeptide(L)'
;MTRQMSLLIIDDHPLFREGLKTIIGRDERFSIAGEAGEGREGLRLALELRPDLIIVDISLPDINGIDLTREIKHALPDSRIMIVSMHAKVHFISQAYQAGALGYITKDSAADGLLKGLEKIYQGKLFLDTALSEEVIQGLLRSGKGEAGGYGSKYSLLTSREQQIMRLLALGHTSKQIAQQLSISPKTVDNHRTNIMNKLEVHSSLELVRYAARIGLIDVDEWKA
;
A
#
# COMPACT_ATOMS: atom_id res chain seq x y z
N MET A 1 34.36 -10.07 -1.48
CA MET A 1 32.98 -10.45 -1.82
C MET A 1 32.10 -9.29 -1.40
N THR A 2 31.42 -8.63 -2.31
CA THR A 2 30.45 -7.58 -2.02
C THR A 2 29.26 -8.23 -1.30
N ARG A 3 28.86 -7.70 -0.12
CA ARG A 3 27.68 -8.16 0.61
C ARG A 3 26.45 -7.99 -0.28
N GLN A 4 25.67 -9.04 -0.48
CA GLN A 4 24.39 -8.95 -1.15
C GLN A 4 23.40 -8.13 -0.31
N MET A 5 22.58 -7.34 -0.98
CA MET A 5 21.50 -6.58 -0.34
C MET A 5 20.31 -7.50 -0.09
N SER A 6 19.95 -7.68 1.19
CA SER A 6 18.84 -8.53 1.61
C SER A 6 17.50 -7.82 1.38
N LEU A 7 16.51 -8.54 0.84
CA LEU A 7 15.25 -7.98 0.40
C LEU A 7 14.07 -8.81 0.93
N LEU A 8 13.06 -8.12 1.49
CA LEU A 8 11.77 -8.68 1.88
C LEU A 8 10.68 -8.21 0.92
N ILE A 9 9.82 -9.12 0.47
CA ILE A 9 8.69 -8.81 -0.42
C ILE A 9 7.38 -9.03 0.35
N ILE A 10 6.52 -8.00 0.39
CA ILE A 10 5.21 -8.04 1.04
C ILE A 10 4.15 -7.66 0.02
N ASP A 11 3.45 -8.64 -0.55
CA ASP A 11 2.43 -8.48 -1.60
C ASP A 11 1.46 -9.67 -1.54
N ASP A 12 0.15 -9.44 -1.63
CA ASP A 12 -0.87 -10.50 -1.52
C ASP A 12 -1.10 -11.27 -2.83
N HIS A 13 -0.47 -10.84 -3.96
CA HIS A 13 -0.60 -11.49 -5.26
C HIS A 13 0.53 -12.49 -5.52
N PRO A 14 0.30 -13.81 -5.43
CA PRO A 14 1.38 -14.80 -5.55
C PRO A 14 2.14 -14.72 -6.88
N LEU A 15 1.42 -14.56 -8.01
CA LEU A 15 2.05 -14.47 -9.34
C LEU A 15 2.93 -13.23 -9.48
N PHE A 16 2.52 -12.11 -8.89
CA PHE A 16 3.33 -10.89 -8.91
C PHE A 16 4.59 -11.05 -8.06
N ARG A 17 4.49 -11.68 -6.87
CA ARG A 17 5.67 -12.00 -6.07
C ARG A 17 6.68 -12.88 -6.83
N GLU A 18 6.20 -13.94 -7.55
CA GLU A 18 7.08 -14.76 -8.39
C GLU A 18 7.73 -13.94 -9.51
N GLY A 19 6.99 -13.02 -10.13
CA GLY A 19 7.52 -12.07 -11.11
C GLY A 19 8.63 -11.20 -10.52
N LEU A 20 8.41 -10.61 -9.34
CA LEU A 20 9.42 -9.81 -8.64
C LEU A 20 10.67 -10.64 -8.32
N LYS A 21 10.52 -11.88 -7.81
CA LYS A 21 11.63 -12.79 -7.54
C LYS A 21 12.45 -13.08 -8.79
N THR A 22 11.77 -13.28 -9.93
CA THR A 22 12.42 -13.51 -11.23
C THR A 22 13.21 -12.28 -11.68
N ILE A 23 12.68 -11.07 -11.52
CA ILE A 23 13.36 -9.83 -11.90
C ILE A 23 14.58 -9.60 -10.99
N ILE A 24 14.38 -9.72 -9.68
CA ILE A 24 15.43 -9.51 -8.67
C ILE A 24 16.56 -10.54 -8.83
N GLY A 25 16.22 -11.80 -9.11
CA GLY A 25 17.21 -12.88 -9.32
C GLY A 25 18.11 -12.72 -10.55
N ARG A 26 17.84 -11.75 -11.44
CA ARG A 26 18.74 -11.40 -12.57
C ARG A 26 19.96 -10.57 -12.14
N ASP A 27 19.95 -10.07 -10.91
CA ASP A 27 21.00 -9.21 -10.39
C ASP A 27 21.57 -9.79 -9.08
N GLU A 28 22.78 -10.34 -9.17
CA GLU A 28 23.48 -11.01 -8.06
C GLU A 28 23.74 -10.09 -6.85
N ARG A 29 23.54 -8.78 -6.99
CA ARG A 29 23.67 -7.82 -5.88
C ARG A 29 22.55 -7.94 -4.86
N PHE A 30 21.41 -8.54 -5.23
CA PHE A 30 20.24 -8.68 -4.38
C PHE A 30 20.02 -10.15 -3.97
N SER A 31 19.53 -10.36 -2.77
CA SER A 31 19.09 -11.66 -2.27
C SER A 31 17.75 -11.53 -1.57
N ILE A 32 16.82 -12.45 -1.86
CA ILE A 32 15.50 -12.44 -1.22
C ILE A 32 15.63 -13.14 0.14
N ALA A 33 15.43 -12.39 1.22
CA ALA A 33 15.50 -12.87 2.59
C ALA A 33 14.16 -13.47 3.06
N GLY A 34 13.06 -13.04 2.47
CA GLY A 34 11.73 -13.53 2.83
C GLY A 34 10.63 -12.95 1.95
N GLU A 35 9.44 -13.55 2.07
CA GLU A 35 8.22 -13.06 1.44
C GLU A 35 7.02 -13.22 2.35
N ALA A 36 6.02 -12.34 2.23
CA ALA A 36 4.75 -12.41 2.95
C ALA A 36 3.59 -12.02 2.03
N GLY A 37 2.43 -12.67 2.22
CA GLY A 37 1.17 -12.34 1.55
C GLY A 37 0.26 -11.43 2.38
N GLU A 38 0.62 -11.18 3.63
CA GLU A 38 -0.14 -10.37 4.58
C GLU A 38 0.79 -9.37 5.28
N GLY A 39 0.26 -8.19 5.62
CA GLY A 39 1.07 -7.12 6.20
C GLY A 39 1.56 -7.45 7.61
N ARG A 40 0.76 -8.11 8.45
CA ARG A 40 1.18 -8.51 9.80
C ARG A 40 2.31 -9.53 9.78
N GLU A 41 2.26 -10.49 8.88
CA GLU A 41 3.36 -11.41 8.65
C GLU A 41 4.59 -10.67 8.10
N GLY A 42 4.38 -9.75 7.16
CA GLY A 42 5.45 -8.90 6.63
C GLY A 42 6.15 -8.08 7.72
N LEU A 43 5.40 -7.47 8.64
CA LEU A 43 5.97 -6.75 9.79
C LEU A 43 6.80 -7.68 10.69
N ARG A 44 6.27 -8.85 11.00
CA ARG A 44 6.99 -9.86 11.81
C ARG A 44 8.33 -10.23 11.14
N LEU A 45 8.31 -10.55 9.85
CA LEU A 45 9.51 -10.89 9.10
C LEU A 45 10.49 -9.71 8.97
N ALA A 46 9.99 -8.49 8.80
CA ALA A 46 10.84 -7.30 8.76
C ALA A 46 11.62 -7.13 10.07
N LEU A 47 10.96 -7.32 11.22
CA LEU A 47 11.59 -7.21 12.55
C LEU A 47 12.60 -8.32 12.81
N GLU A 48 12.32 -9.54 12.34
CA GLU A 48 13.17 -10.72 12.53
C GLU A 48 14.39 -10.69 11.61
N LEU A 49 14.18 -10.46 10.31
CA LEU A 49 15.22 -10.56 9.27
C LEU A 49 16.04 -9.27 9.14
N ARG A 50 15.48 -8.12 9.53
CA ARG A 50 16.09 -6.79 9.37
C ARG A 50 16.69 -6.58 7.98
N PRO A 51 15.89 -6.72 6.91
CA PRO A 51 16.39 -6.66 5.54
C PRO A 51 16.89 -5.25 5.20
N ASP A 52 17.82 -5.17 4.26
CA ASP A 52 18.33 -3.88 3.74
C ASP A 52 17.25 -3.11 2.97
N LEU A 53 16.37 -3.85 2.27
CA LEU A 53 15.33 -3.34 1.40
C LEU A 53 14.01 -4.06 1.65
N ILE A 54 12.88 -3.34 1.57
CA ILE A 54 11.54 -3.92 1.70
C ILE A 54 10.68 -3.42 0.54
N ILE A 55 10.04 -4.35 -0.17
CA ILE A 55 8.99 -4.05 -1.14
C ILE A 55 7.65 -4.25 -0.44
N VAL A 56 6.74 -3.27 -0.55
CA VAL A 56 5.41 -3.32 0.10
C VAL A 56 4.34 -2.95 -0.92
N ASP A 57 3.36 -3.83 -1.09
CA ASP A 57 2.11 -3.47 -1.77
C ASP A 57 1.21 -2.63 -0.84
N ILE A 58 0.50 -1.66 -1.41
CA ILE A 58 -0.49 -0.87 -0.68
C ILE A 58 -1.71 -1.71 -0.30
N SER A 59 -2.14 -2.59 -1.21
CA SER A 59 -3.43 -3.28 -1.14
C SER A 59 -3.35 -4.63 -0.45
N LEU A 60 -2.80 -4.70 0.76
CA LEU A 60 -2.75 -5.93 1.54
C LEU A 60 -4.11 -6.24 2.21
N PRO A 61 -4.42 -7.54 2.47
CA PRO A 61 -5.75 -7.94 2.95
C PRO A 61 -6.05 -7.53 4.40
N ASP A 62 -5.04 -7.37 5.23
CA ASP A 62 -5.13 -7.20 6.69
C ASP A 62 -4.77 -5.78 7.16
N ILE A 63 -3.90 -5.07 6.46
CA ILE A 63 -3.48 -3.70 6.77
C ILE A 63 -3.16 -2.94 5.47
N ASN A 64 -3.39 -1.63 5.45
CA ASN A 64 -2.93 -0.81 4.34
C ASN A 64 -1.39 -0.73 4.32
N GLY A 65 -0.75 -0.96 3.14
CA GLY A 65 0.71 -0.99 3.03
C GLY A 65 1.41 0.33 3.37
N ILE A 66 0.71 1.46 3.28
CA ILE A 66 1.23 2.76 3.73
C ILE A 66 1.28 2.81 5.26
N ASP A 67 0.26 2.27 5.95
CA ASP A 67 0.27 2.19 7.41
C ASP A 67 1.32 1.18 7.89
N LEU A 68 1.43 0.03 7.20
CA LEU A 68 2.51 -0.93 7.43
C LEU A 68 3.89 -0.28 7.28
N THR A 69 4.07 0.56 6.24
CA THR A 69 5.31 1.31 6.03
C THR A 69 5.64 2.20 7.23
N ARG A 70 4.66 2.91 7.81
CA ARG A 70 4.86 3.70 9.05
C ARG A 70 5.26 2.83 10.23
N GLU A 71 4.57 1.69 10.43
CA GLU A 71 4.89 0.76 11.52
C GLU A 71 6.33 0.22 11.38
N ILE A 72 6.72 -0.20 10.16
CA ILE A 72 8.08 -0.66 9.89
C ILE A 72 9.09 0.46 10.11
N LYS A 73 8.86 1.66 9.60
CA LYS A 73 9.78 2.80 9.77
C LYS A 73 9.92 3.26 11.23
N HIS A 74 8.85 3.13 12.02
CA HIS A 74 8.92 3.40 13.45
C HIS A 74 9.81 2.38 14.19
N ALA A 75 9.69 1.10 13.84
CA ALA A 75 10.45 0.02 14.48
C ALA A 75 11.87 -0.14 13.91
N LEU A 76 12.05 0.11 12.63
CA LEU A 76 13.30 -0.02 11.87
C LEU A 76 13.56 1.26 11.05
N PRO A 77 14.02 2.35 11.67
CA PRO A 77 14.20 3.66 11.01
C PRO A 77 15.12 3.62 9.78
N ASP A 78 16.12 2.75 9.78
CA ASP A 78 17.13 2.62 8.71
C ASP A 78 16.66 1.77 7.53
N SER A 79 15.52 1.06 7.63
CA SER A 79 14.99 0.24 6.54
C SER A 79 14.63 1.12 5.34
N ARG A 80 14.91 0.63 4.14
CA ARG A 80 14.62 1.32 2.87
C ARG A 80 13.43 0.65 2.20
N ILE A 81 12.35 1.38 2.06
CA ILE A 81 11.07 0.83 1.62
C ILE A 81 10.73 1.35 0.23
N MET A 82 10.39 0.42 -0.66
CA MET A 82 9.80 0.65 -1.98
C MET A 82 8.33 0.26 -1.93
N ILE A 83 7.44 1.19 -2.26
CA ILE A 83 6.04 0.86 -2.52
C ILE A 83 5.90 0.39 -3.97
N VAL A 84 5.22 -0.74 -4.15
CA VAL A 84 4.80 -1.26 -5.45
C VAL A 84 3.28 -1.39 -5.44
N SER A 85 2.57 -0.74 -6.38
CA SER A 85 1.11 -0.68 -6.32
C SER A 85 0.47 -0.55 -7.70
N MET A 86 -0.78 -0.99 -7.84
CA MET A 86 -1.61 -0.69 -9.03
C MET A 86 -2.01 0.80 -9.10
N HIS A 87 -1.85 1.56 -8.02
CA HIS A 87 -2.32 2.94 -7.96
C HIS A 87 -1.26 3.93 -8.43
N ALA A 88 -1.63 4.80 -9.39
CA ALA A 88 -0.78 5.87 -9.92
C ALA A 88 -1.18 7.28 -9.41
N LYS A 89 -2.14 7.37 -8.49
CA LYS A 89 -2.69 8.66 -8.03
C LYS A 89 -1.76 9.39 -7.06
N VAL A 90 -1.65 10.70 -7.23
CA VAL A 90 -0.77 11.61 -6.45
C VAL A 90 -0.88 11.40 -4.93
N HIS A 91 -2.09 11.22 -4.40
CA HIS A 91 -2.27 11.13 -2.96
C HIS A 91 -1.65 9.86 -2.36
N PHE A 92 -1.68 8.70 -3.04
CA PHE A 92 -0.99 7.50 -2.57
C PHE A 92 0.52 7.68 -2.56
N ILE A 93 1.04 8.31 -3.61
CA ILE A 93 2.48 8.60 -3.74
C ILE A 93 2.91 9.54 -2.61
N SER A 94 2.15 10.62 -2.38
CA SER A 94 2.42 11.57 -1.30
C SER A 94 2.37 10.90 0.09
N GLN A 95 1.34 10.09 0.35
CA GLN A 95 1.21 9.36 1.61
C GLN A 95 2.31 8.33 1.82
N ALA A 96 2.75 7.63 0.77
CA ALA A 96 3.85 6.68 0.83
C ALA A 96 5.17 7.36 1.27
N TYR A 97 5.51 8.49 0.65
CA TYR A 97 6.69 9.26 1.05
C TYR A 97 6.57 9.85 2.46
N GLN A 98 5.39 10.34 2.83
CA GLN A 98 5.13 10.82 4.20
C GLN A 98 5.22 9.70 5.25
N ALA A 99 4.91 8.46 4.87
CA ALA A 99 5.08 7.28 5.69
C ALA A 99 6.55 6.84 5.84
N GLY A 100 7.46 7.42 5.04
CA GLY A 100 8.90 7.14 5.05
C GLY A 100 9.37 6.17 3.97
N ALA A 101 8.55 5.85 2.97
CA ALA A 101 9.02 5.15 1.78
C ALA A 101 10.06 6.01 1.04
N LEU A 102 11.06 5.38 0.45
CA LEU A 102 12.06 6.04 -0.41
C LEU A 102 11.77 5.83 -1.90
N GLY A 103 10.95 4.85 -2.24
CA GLY A 103 10.58 4.56 -3.63
C GLY A 103 9.10 4.32 -3.81
N TYR A 104 8.61 4.68 -5.00
CA TYR A 104 7.28 4.34 -5.47
C TYR A 104 7.34 3.93 -6.94
N ILE A 105 6.76 2.78 -7.26
CA ILE A 105 6.65 2.25 -8.61
C ILE A 105 5.27 1.61 -8.81
N THR A 106 4.71 1.69 -10.01
CA THR A 106 3.48 0.97 -10.34
C THR A 106 3.79 -0.49 -10.67
N LYS A 107 2.83 -1.40 -10.43
CA LYS A 107 3.00 -2.82 -10.78
C LYS A 107 3.25 -3.00 -12.28
N ASP A 108 2.65 -2.17 -13.12
CA ASP A 108 2.82 -2.20 -14.58
C ASP A 108 4.26 -1.85 -15.01
N SER A 109 4.92 -0.94 -14.30
CA SER A 109 6.28 -0.49 -14.60
C SER A 109 7.37 -1.30 -13.89
N ALA A 110 6.99 -2.22 -13.00
CA ALA A 110 7.95 -2.93 -12.15
C ALA A 110 8.98 -3.74 -12.98
N ALA A 111 8.57 -4.31 -14.12
CA ALA A 111 9.46 -5.07 -14.98
C ALA A 111 10.69 -4.27 -15.44
N ASP A 112 10.52 -2.99 -15.74
CA ASP A 112 11.56 -2.14 -16.33
C ASP A 112 12.29 -1.26 -15.30
N GLY A 113 11.59 -0.90 -14.20
CA GLY A 113 12.06 0.11 -13.26
C GLY A 113 12.56 -0.42 -11.91
N LEU A 114 12.18 -1.65 -11.52
CA LEU A 114 12.39 -2.15 -10.16
C LEU A 114 13.86 -2.14 -9.71
N LEU A 115 14.74 -2.79 -10.45
CA LEU A 115 16.16 -2.92 -10.07
C LEU A 115 16.84 -1.55 -9.96
N LYS A 116 16.56 -0.64 -10.89
CA LYS A 116 17.04 0.75 -10.83
C LYS A 116 16.50 1.50 -9.61
N GLY A 117 15.23 1.27 -9.28
CA GLY A 117 14.60 1.85 -8.10
C GLY A 117 15.22 1.32 -6.81
N LEU A 118 15.39 0.00 -6.68
CA LEU A 118 16.01 -0.64 -5.52
C LEU A 118 17.44 -0.13 -5.29
N GLU A 119 18.23 0.00 -6.35
CA GLU A 119 19.59 0.56 -6.25
C GLU A 119 19.59 2.00 -5.74
N LYS A 120 18.68 2.86 -6.25
CA LYS A 120 18.57 4.24 -5.80
C LYS A 120 18.16 4.35 -4.34
N ILE A 121 17.14 3.61 -3.92
CA ILE A 121 16.69 3.68 -2.52
C ILE A 121 17.73 3.06 -1.56
N TYR A 122 18.50 2.07 -2.00
CA TYR A 122 19.63 1.54 -1.23
C TYR A 122 20.70 2.61 -0.97
N GLN A 123 20.90 3.53 -1.92
CA GLN A 123 21.77 4.70 -1.76
C GLN A 123 21.14 5.83 -0.93
N GLY A 124 19.93 5.63 -0.38
CA GLY A 124 19.19 6.65 0.35
C GLY A 124 18.56 7.74 -0.54
N LYS A 125 18.52 7.53 -1.86
CA LYS A 125 17.94 8.47 -2.82
C LYS A 125 16.46 8.16 -3.04
N LEU A 126 15.65 9.20 -3.21
CA LEU A 126 14.25 9.04 -3.62
C LEU A 126 14.15 8.46 -5.04
N PHE A 127 13.20 7.58 -5.22
CA PHE A 127 12.86 7.01 -6.52
C PHE A 127 11.36 7.11 -6.78
N LEU A 128 11.00 7.79 -7.85
CA LEU A 128 9.65 7.83 -8.40
C LEU A 128 9.70 7.29 -9.82
N ASP A 129 8.77 6.41 -10.15
CA ASP A 129 8.63 5.85 -11.47
C ASP A 129 8.41 6.96 -12.52
N THR A 130 9.19 6.91 -13.60
CA THR A 130 9.12 7.88 -14.70
C THR A 130 7.89 7.70 -15.60
N ALA A 131 7.20 6.56 -15.51
CA ALA A 131 5.92 6.33 -16.21
C ALA A 131 4.75 7.09 -15.57
N LEU A 132 4.93 7.64 -14.36
CA LEU A 132 3.94 8.48 -13.72
C LEU A 132 3.83 9.81 -14.48
N SER A 133 2.61 10.14 -14.89
CA SER A 133 2.33 11.29 -15.74
C SER A 133 2.80 12.62 -15.14
N GLU A 134 3.04 13.60 -16.02
CA GLU A 134 3.39 14.98 -15.62
C GLU A 134 2.37 15.59 -14.64
N GLU A 135 1.08 15.18 -14.72
CA GLU A 135 0.02 15.55 -13.78
C GLU A 135 0.33 15.10 -12.34
N VAL A 136 0.91 13.90 -12.17
CA VAL A 136 1.32 13.39 -10.86
C VAL A 136 2.44 14.25 -10.28
N ILE A 137 3.44 14.58 -11.10
CA ILE A 137 4.56 15.44 -10.67
C ILE A 137 4.05 16.83 -10.29
N GLN A 138 3.19 17.43 -11.12
CA GLN A 138 2.57 18.72 -10.79
C GLN A 138 1.68 18.66 -9.56
N GLY A 139 0.95 17.57 -9.37
CA GLY A 139 0.14 17.32 -8.16
C GLY A 139 0.98 17.25 -6.90
N LEU A 140 2.13 16.57 -6.93
CA LEU A 140 3.09 16.50 -5.81
C LEU A 140 3.67 17.89 -5.48
N LEU A 141 4.00 18.69 -6.50
CA LEU A 141 4.49 20.05 -6.33
C LEU A 141 3.43 20.99 -5.70
N ARG A 142 2.16 20.80 -6.03
CA ARG A 142 1.03 21.55 -5.42
C ARG A 142 0.76 21.11 -3.99
N SER A 143 0.83 19.81 -3.70
CA SER A 143 0.62 19.26 -2.34
C SER A 143 1.66 19.74 -1.33
N GLY A 144 2.88 20.08 -1.78
CA GLY A 144 3.92 20.71 -0.96
C GLY A 144 3.59 22.13 -0.48
N LYS A 145 2.52 22.75 -0.99
CA LYS A 145 2.07 24.12 -0.62
C LYS A 145 0.76 24.15 0.20
N GLY A 146 0.41 23.07 0.89
CA GLY A 146 -0.61 23.16 1.97
C GLY A 146 -2.04 22.80 1.59
N GLU A 147 -2.32 22.23 0.41
CA GLU A 147 -3.69 21.81 0.04
C GLU A 147 -3.88 20.27 0.01
N ALA A 148 -3.21 19.53 0.87
CA ALA A 148 -3.46 18.10 1.10
C ALA A 148 -4.64 17.86 2.07
N GLY A 149 -5.67 18.68 2.00
CA GLY A 149 -6.82 18.62 2.88
C GLY A 149 -8.12 18.31 2.14
N GLY A 150 -8.41 17.02 1.88
CA GLY A 150 -9.72 16.76 1.34
C GLY A 150 -10.23 15.36 1.68
N TYR A 151 -9.91 14.37 0.91
CA TYR A 151 -10.53 13.05 1.05
C TYR A 151 -9.59 12.00 1.66
N GLY A 152 -8.28 12.04 1.39
CA GLY A 152 -7.31 11.10 1.99
C GLY A 152 -7.07 11.33 3.48
N SER A 153 -7.24 12.56 3.99
CA SER A 153 -7.08 12.87 5.41
C SER A 153 -8.15 12.22 6.29
N LYS A 154 -9.40 12.09 5.80
CA LYS A 154 -10.47 11.43 6.56
C LYS A 154 -10.32 9.91 6.57
N TYR A 155 -9.77 9.30 5.53
CA TYR A 155 -9.50 7.86 5.50
C TYR A 155 -8.45 7.46 6.54
N SER A 156 -7.45 8.29 6.79
CA SER A 156 -6.45 8.05 7.84
C SER A 156 -7.00 8.14 9.28
N LEU A 157 -8.23 8.66 9.47
CA LEU A 157 -8.94 8.63 10.75
C LEU A 157 -9.59 7.26 11.05
N LEU A 158 -9.67 6.40 10.04
CA LEU A 158 -10.18 5.04 10.22
C LEU A 158 -9.10 4.17 10.87
N THR A 159 -9.52 3.36 11.83
CA THR A 159 -8.66 2.29 12.36
C THR A 159 -8.40 1.24 11.28
N SER A 160 -7.35 0.44 11.39
CA SER A 160 -7.03 -0.64 10.45
C SER A 160 -8.23 -1.57 10.23
N ARG A 161 -9.02 -1.84 11.30
CA ARG A 161 -10.24 -2.66 11.21
C ARG A 161 -11.35 -1.97 10.42
N GLU A 162 -11.54 -0.68 10.62
CA GLU A 162 -12.51 0.10 9.85
C GLU A 162 -12.12 0.23 8.37
N GLN A 163 -10.84 0.37 8.07
CA GLN A 163 -10.32 0.39 6.69
C GLN A 163 -10.59 -0.94 5.98
N GLN A 164 -10.32 -2.07 6.64
CA GLN A 164 -10.60 -3.40 6.14
C GLN A 164 -12.10 -3.60 5.84
N ILE A 165 -12.97 -3.22 6.79
CA ILE A 165 -14.42 -3.31 6.62
C ILE A 165 -14.89 -2.37 5.52
N MET A 166 -14.37 -1.15 5.44
CA MET A 166 -14.71 -0.19 4.40
C MET A 166 -14.40 -0.72 2.99
N ARG A 167 -13.22 -1.36 2.81
CA ARG A 167 -12.85 -1.99 1.54
C ARG A 167 -13.86 -3.04 1.12
N LEU A 168 -14.22 -3.95 2.03
CA LEU A 168 -15.19 -5.02 1.76
C LEU A 168 -16.60 -4.45 1.47
N LEU A 169 -17.04 -3.43 2.20
CA LEU A 169 -18.29 -2.72 1.92
C LEU A 169 -18.28 -2.08 0.54
N ALA A 170 -17.17 -1.46 0.16
CA ALA A 170 -17.01 -0.81 -1.15
C ALA A 170 -16.98 -1.81 -2.31
N LEU A 171 -16.51 -3.05 -2.08
CA LEU A 171 -16.57 -4.17 -3.00
C LEU A 171 -17.97 -4.84 -3.06
N GLY A 172 -18.95 -4.34 -2.30
CA GLY A 172 -20.33 -4.83 -2.35
C GLY A 172 -20.63 -6.00 -1.41
N HIS A 173 -19.71 -6.40 -0.52
CA HIS A 173 -19.98 -7.45 0.45
C HIS A 173 -21.06 -7.04 1.46
N THR A 174 -21.95 -7.96 1.79
CA THR A 174 -22.97 -7.78 2.83
C THR A 174 -22.35 -7.88 4.22
N SER A 175 -23.01 -7.27 5.25
CA SER A 175 -22.55 -7.40 6.64
C SER A 175 -22.39 -8.85 7.11
N LYS A 176 -23.19 -9.78 6.58
CA LYS A 176 -23.06 -11.22 6.89
C LYS A 176 -21.79 -11.82 6.30
N GLN A 177 -21.48 -11.52 5.04
CA GLN A 177 -20.26 -11.99 4.35
C GLN A 177 -19.01 -11.44 5.02
N ILE A 178 -18.99 -10.14 5.32
CA ILE A 178 -17.90 -9.48 6.03
C ILE A 178 -17.70 -10.10 7.42
N ALA A 179 -18.78 -10.32 8.16
CA ALA A 179 -18.75 -10.94 9.47
C ALA A 179 -18.13 -12.33 9.45
N GLN A 180 -18.50 -13.15 8.46
CA GLN A 180 -17.95 -14.49 8.24
C GLN A 180 -16.45 -14.43 7.91
N GLN A 181 -16.06 -13.56 6.95
CA GLN A 181 -14.68 -13.42 6.51
C GLN A 181 -13.75 -12.93 7.62
N LEU A 182 -14.27 -12.03 8.47
CA LEU A 182 -13.48 -11.38 9.51
C LEU A 182 -13.65 -12.03 10.90
N SER A 183 -14.41 -13.14 11.01
CA SER A 183 -14.70 -13.86 12.25
C SER A 183 -15.27 -12.98 13.37
N ILE A 184 -16.22 -12.08 13.02
CA ILE A 184 -16.93 -11.19 13.97
C ILE A 184 -18.45 -11.31 13.77
N SER A 185 -19.24 -10.66 14.63
CA SER A 185 -20.69 -10.65 14.46
C SER A 185 -21.15 -9.67 13.37
N PRO A 186 -22.26 -9.92 12.64
CA PRO A 186 -22.86 -8.96 11.72
C PRO A 186 -23.17 -7.61 12.41
N LYS A 187 -23.59 -7.65 13.67
CA LYS A 187 -23.85 -6.45 14.48
C LYS A 187 -22.57 -5.62 14.69
N THR A 188 -21.44 -6.29 14.87
CA THR A 188 -20.13 -5.62 14.98
C THR A 188 -19.76 -4.93 13.67
N VAL A 189 -20.01 -5.58 12.52
CA VAL A 189 -19.80 -4.97 11.19
C VAL A 189 -20.67 -3.73 11.00
N ASP A 190 -21.97 -3.79 11.40
CA ASP A 190 -22.88 -2.65 11.30
C ASP A 190 -22.44 -1.48 12.18
N ASN A 191 -21.92 -1.76 13.38
CA ASN A 191 -21.35 -0.72 14.24
C ASN A 191 -20.13 -0.05 13.59
N HIS A 192 -19.20 -0.85 13.03
CA HIS A 192 -18.05 -0.31 12.29
C HIS A 192 -18.51 0.50 11.08
N ARG A 193 -19.49 0.02 10.31
CA ARG A 193 -20.06 0.76 9.18
C ARG A 193 -20.57 2.14 9.61
N THR A 194 -21.31 2.22 10.70
CA THR A 194 -21.80 3.50 11.23
C THR A 194 -20.64 4.43 11.60
N ASN A 195 -19.62 3.92 12.28
CA ASN A 195 -18.43 4.70 12.65
C ASN A 195 -17.66 5.18 11.41
N ILE A 196 -17.48 4.32 10.41
CA ILE A 196 -16.85 4.66 9.13
C ILE A 196 -17.60 5.81 8.46
N MET A 197 -18.93 5.67 8.31
CA MET A 197 -19.78 6.69 7.68
C MET A 197 -19.68 8.03 8.40
N ASN A 198 -19.69 8.03 9.74
CA ASN A 198 -19.55 9.25 10.55
C ASN A 198 -18.16 9.88 10.36
N LYS A 199 -17.08 9.10 10.43
CA LYS A 199 -15.70 9.61 10.29
C LYS A 199 -15.42 10.18 8.90
N LEU A 200 -16.00 9.56 7.86
CA LEU A 200 -15.85 10.00 6.47
C LEU A 200 -16.85 11.09 6.07
N GLU A 201 -17.86 11.37 6.91
CA GLU A 201 -18.97 12.29 6.64
C GLU A 201 -19.73 11.87 5.36
N VAL A 202 -20.01 10.59 5.21
CA VAL A 202 -20.81 10.02 4.13
C VAL A 202 -22.11 9.47 4.69
N HIS A 203 -23.22 9.65 3.95
CA HIS A 203 -24.57 9.37 4.45
C HIS A 203 -25.26 8.21 3.73
N SER A 204 -24.63 7.63 2.72
CA SER A 204 -25.17 6.50 1.97
C SER A 204 -24.09 5.53 1.52
N SER A 205 -24.49 4.28 1.24
CA SER A 205 -23.56 3.27 0.67
C SER A 205 -22.99 3.73 -0.67
N LEU A 206 -23.78 4.43 -1.49
CA LEU A 206 -23.30 4.97 -2.76
C LEU A 206 -22.23 6.05 -2.55
N GLU A 207 -22.39 6.90 -1.55
CA GLU A 207 -21.36 7.88 -1.21
C GLU A 207 -20.10 7.21 -0.68
N LEU A 208 -20.23 6.12 0.11
CA LEU A 208 -19.11 5.33 0.56
C LEU A 208 -18.32 4.72 -0.61
N VAL A 209 -19.03 4.12 -1.57
CA VAL A 209 -18.42 3.55 -2.80
C VAL A 209 -17.74 4.65 -3.61
N ARG A 210 -18.39 5.80 -3.83
CA ARG A 210 -17.79 6.95 -4.52
C ARG A 210 -16.56 7.48 -3.79
N TYR A 211 -16.60 7.52 -2.47
CA TYR A 211 -15.45 7.91 -1.66
C TYR A 211 -14.30 6.91 -1.85
N ALA A 212 -14.57 5.59 -1.73
CA ALA A 212 -13.60 4.53 -1.92
C ALA A 212 -12.95 4.57 -3.33
N ALA A 213 -13.76 4.76 -4.38
CA ALA A 213 -13.26 4.93 -5.75
C ALA A 213 -12.41 6.20 -5.90
N ARG A 214 -12.81 7.29 -5.27
CA ARG A 214 -12.11 8.58 -5.34
C ARG A 214 -10.73 8.53 -4.68
N ILE A 215 -10.61 7.80 -3.56
CA ILE A 215 -9.31 7.56 -2.92
C ILE A 215 -8.57 6.37 -3.53
N GLY A 216 -9.14 5.68 -4.55
CA GLY A 216 -8.54 4.54 -5.22
C GLY A 216 -8.47 3.26 -4.38
N LEU A 217 -9.30 3.14 -3.35
CA LEU A 217 -9.41 1.94 -2.53
C LEU A 217 -10.04 0.76 -3.30
N ILE A 218 -10.86 1.07 -4.32
CA ILE A 218 -11.47 0.13 -5.26
C ILE A 218 -11.31 0.66 -6.67
N ASP A 219 -11.10 -0.24 -7.64
CA ASP A 219 -11.16 0.09 -9.05
C ASP A 219 -12.60 -0.09 -9.55
N VAL A 220 -13.15 0.97 -10.17
CA VAL A 220 -14.53 0.94 -10.68
C VAL A 220 -14.60 0.15 -12.01
N ASP A 221 -13.48 -0.01 -12.70
CA ASP A 221 -13.41 -0.77 -13.95
C ASP A 221 -13.45 -2.30 -13.73
N GLU A 222 -13.11 -2.79 -12.55
CA GLU A 222 -13.29 -4.21 -12.16
C GLU A 222 -14.76 -4.62 -11.94
N TRP A 223 -15.70 -3.67 -11.91
CA TRP A 223 -17.14 -3.92 -11.71
C TRP A 223 -17.90 -4.28 -13.00
N LYS A 224 -17.20 -4.49 -14.11
CA LYS A 224 -17.79 -4.85 -15.41
C LYS A 224 -17.79 -6.36 -15.69
N ALA A 225 -17.76 -7.19 -14.66
CA ALA A 225 -17.90 -8.64 -14.81
C ALA A 225 -19.24 -9.11 -14.23
#